data_31ad351e2b442a3a5c081bb551e1560a
#
_entry.id   31ad351e2b442a3a5c081bb551e1560a
#
_cell.length_a   1.000
_cell.length_b   1.000
_cell.length_c   1.000
_cell.angle_alpha   90.00
_cell.angle_beta   90.00
_cell.angle_gamma   90.00
#
_symmetry.space_group_name_H-M   'P 1'
#
loop_
_entity.id
_entity.type
_entity.pdbx_description
1 polymer ?
#
loop_
_entity_poly.entity_id
_entity_poly.type
_entity_poly.pdbx_seq_one_letter_code
_entity_poly.pdbx_strand_id
1 'polypeptide(L)'
;MTELTQQTKTIAWVDPRPQAVQALTMTGLEYLQAMIDGEIPAPPIASHINLEIVGVTTGEAVMAATPDESHYNPIGSVHGGFVATLLDSVCGCAVQTTLPAGTAYTSLDLSVNFLRGLTSDTGRVI
;
A
#
# COMPACT_ATOMS: atom_id res chain seq x y z
N MET A 1 -23.21 7.38 30.69
CA MET A 1 -22.07 7.73 29.83
C MET A 1 -21.34 6.43 29.47
N THR A 2 -21.12 6.16 28.20
CA THR A 2 -20.37 4.98 27.77
C THR A 2 -18.91 5.18 28.13
N GLU A 3 -18.29 4.19 28.77
CA GLU A 3 -16.85 4.21 29.05
C GLU A 3 -16.06 4.15 27.73
N LEU A 4 -15.12 5.08 27.57
CA LEU A 4 -14.26 5.13 26.41
C LEU A 4 -13.10 4.15 26.61
N THR A 5 -13.05 3.13 25.78
CA THR A 5 -11.98 2.12 25.82
C THR A 5 -10.90 2.46 24.79
N GLN A 6 -9.68 2.68 25.27
CA GLN A 6 -8.53 2.89 24.39
C GLN A 6 -8.17 1.58 23.69
N GLN A 7 -8.01 1.65 22.38
CA GLN A 7 -7.50 0.54 21.56
C GLN A 7 -6.02 0.79 21.21
N THR A 8 -5.27 -0.29 20.97
CA THR A 8 -3.87 -0.20 20.59
C THR A 8 -3.58 -1.09 19.38
N LYS A 9 -2.67 -0.63 18.53
CA LYS A 9 -2.16 -1.39 17.39
C LYS A 9 -0.65 -1.25 17.34
N THR A 10 0.06 -2.36 17.23
CA THR A 10 1.51 -2.37 17.04
C THR A 10 1.82 -2.59 15.57
N ILE A 11 2.65 -1.72 15.01
CA ILE A 11 3.17 -1.83 13.66
C ILE A 11 4.68 -1.87 13.69
N ALA A 12 5.28 -2.63 12.76
CA ALA A 12 6.71 -2.74 12.61
C ALA A 12 7.10 -2.58 11.13
N TRP A 13 8.27 -2.05 10.89
CA TRP A 13 8.82 -1.90 9.55
C TRP A 13 10.34 -2.01 9.55
N VAL A 14 10.90 -2.29 8.39
CA VAL A 14 12.35 -2.25 8.14
C VAL A 14 12.70 -0.88 7.54
N ASP A 15 13.87 -0.34 7.88
CA ASP A 15 14.35 0.92 7.29
C ASP A 15 14.35 0.81 5.75
N PRO A 16 13.59 1.66 5.03
CA PRO A 16 13.44 1.54 3.58
C PRO A 16 14.64 2.10 2.79
N ARG A 17 15.54 2.85 3.43
CA ARG A 17 16.64 3.55 2.73
C ARG A 17 17.61 2.61 2.01
N PRO A 18 18.08 1.50 2.61
CA PRO A 18 18.93 0.55 1.90
C PRO A 18 18.23 -0.10 0.70
N GLN A 19 16.94 -0.37 0.85
CA GLN A 19 16.13 -0.98 -0.23
C GLN A 19 15.91 -0.01 -1.39
N ALA A 20 15.74 1.27 -1.11
CA ALA A 20 15.62 2.30 -2.13
C ALA A 20 16.89 2.40 -3.00
N VAL A 21 18.06 2.20 -2.40
CA VAL A 21 19.32 2.11 -3.14
C VAL A 21 19.39 0.82 -3.97
N GLN A 22 19.00 -0.31 -3.39
CA GLN A 22 18.95 -1.59 -4.10
C GLN A 22 17.98 -1.55 -5.29
N ALA A 23 16.85 -0.88 -5.16
CA ALA A 23 15.86 -0.72 -6.22
C ALA A 23 16.45 -0.14 -7.51
N LEU A 24 17.44 0.74 -7.40
CA LEU A 24 18.10 1.34 -8.56
C LEU A 24 18.97 0.35 -9.37
N THR A 25 19.31 -0.79 -8.81
CA THR A 25 20.10 -1.83 -9.47
C THR A 25 19.26 -2.89 -10.16
N MET A 26 17.94 -2.84 -10.00
CA MET A 26 16.98 -3.81 -10.53
C MET A 26 16.00 -3.10 -11.47
N THR A 27 15.40 -3.84 -12.40
CA THR A 27 14.21 -3.35 -13.09
C THR A 27 13.07 -3.21 -12.08
N GLY A 28 12.11 -2.33 -12.36
CA GLY A 28 10.97 -2.16 -11.46
C GLY A 28 10.16 -3.44 -11.27
N LEU A 29 10.02 -4.25 -12.32
CA LEU A 29 9.33 -5.54 -12.25
C LEU A 29 10.07 -6.52 -11.33
N GLU A 30 11.39 -6.68 -11.49
CA GLU A 30 12.20 -7.53 -10.62
C GLU A 30 12.13 -7.10 -9.15
N TYR A 31 12.17 -5.79 -8.89
CA TYR A 31 12.11 -5.24 -7.54
C TYR A 31 10.77 -5.55 -6.85
N LEU A 32 9.65 -5.35 -7.55
CA LEU A 32 8.32 -5.65 -7.01
C LEU A 32 8.09 -7.15 -6.86
N GLN A 33 8.61 -7.97 -7.78
CA GLN A 33 8.53 -9.42 -7.65
C GLN A 33 9.32 -9.92 -6.44
N ALA A 34 10.51 -9.36 -6.19
CA ALA A 34 11.31 -9.69 -5.01
C ALA A 34 10.60 -9.32 -3.68
N MET A 35 9.78 -8.27 -3.68
CA MET A 35 8.91 -7.97 -2.53
C MET A 35 7.82 -9.04 -2.34
N ILE A 36 7.17 -9.48 -3.42
CA ILE A 36 6.16 -10.54 -3.38
C ILE A 36 6.78 -11.84 -2.86
N ASP A 37 7.98 -12.16 -3.30
CA ASP A 37 8.70 -13.37 -2.93
C ASP A 37 9.29 -13.31 -1.51
N GLY A 38 9.21 -12.15 -0.84
CA GLY A 38 9.72 -11.94 0.51
C GLY A 38 11.24 -11.75 0.60
N GLU A 39 11.92 -11.56 -0.52
CA GLU A 39 13.35 -11.28 -0.58
C GLU A 39 13.68 -9.84 -0.22
N ILE A 40 12.77 -8.93 -0.53
CA ILE A 40 12.83 -7.50 -0.16
C ILE A 40 11.65 -7.20 0.77
N PRO A 41 11.89 -6.60 1.93
CA PRO A 41 10.83 -6.22 2.84
C PRO A 41 9.83 -5.23 2.21
N ALA A 42 8.56 -5.36 2.61
CA ALA A 42 7.53 -4.41 2.22
C ALA A 42 7.83 -2.98 2.73
N PRO A 43 7.37 -1.94 2.04
CA PRO A 43 7.58 -0.57 2.48
C PRO A 43 6.83 -0.30 3.81
N PRO A 44 7.33 0.63 4.65
CA PRO A 44 6.72 0.92 5.95
C PRO A 44 5.22 1.20 5.90
N ILE A 45 4.74 1.90 4.87
CA ILE A 45 3.31 2.24 4.70
C ILE A 45 2.42 0.98 4.64
N ALA A 46 2.95 -0.14 4.15
CA ALA A 46 2.19 -1.38 4.06
C ALA A 46 1.71 -1.87 5.44
N SER A 47 2.52 -1.71 6.48
CA SER A 47 2.14 -2.08 7.85
C SER A 47 1.02 -1.20 8.42
N HIS A 48 0.90 0.05 7.97
CA HIS A 48 -0.11 0.99 8.45
C HIS A 48 -1.50 0.71 7.90
N ILE A 49 -1.59 0.25 6.65
CA ILE A 49 -2.88 0.01 5.98
C ILE A 49 -3.13 -1.45 5.64
N ASN A 50 -2.35 -2.38 6.19
CA ASN A 50 -2.43 -3.81 5.90
C ASN A 50 -2.41 -4.09 4.39
N LEU A 51 -1.47 -3.44 3.69
CA LEU A 51 -1.34 -3.51 2.24
C LEU A 51 -0.41 -4.67 1.85
N GLU A 52 -0.77 -5.36 0.78
CA GLU A 52 0.03 -6.42 0.17
C GLU A 52 0.06 -6.29 -1.35
N ILE A 53 1.19 -6.60 -1.97
CA ILE A 53 1.31 -6.75 -3.42
C ILE A 53 0.92 -8.19 -3.75
N VAL A 54 -0.17 -8.36 -4.50
CA VAL A 54 -0.71 -9.69 -4.84
C VAL A 54 -0.01 -10.26 -6.07
N GLY A 55 0.26 -9.41 -7.06
CA GLY A 55 0.91 -9.83 -8.29
C GLY A 55 1.28 -8.65 -9.17
N VAL A 56 2.29 -8.86 -10.02
CA VAL A 56 2.77 -7.88 -10.99
C VAL A 56 3.10 -8.53 -12.31
N THR A 57 2.83 -7.82 -13.40
CA THR A 57 3.35 -8.08 -14.74
C THR A 57 3.68 -6.74 -15.38
N THR A 58 4.35 -6.72 -16.52
CA THR A 58 4.71 -5.45 -17.16
C THR A 58 3.46 -4.61 -17.47
N GLY A 59 3.36 -3.43 -16.87
CA GLY A 59 2.25 -2.49 -17.02
C GLY A 59 1.05 -2.77 -16.11
N GLU A 60 1.11 -3.82 -15.27
CA GLU A 60 0.00 -4.20 -14.39
C GLU A 60 0.49 -4.49 -12.96
N ALA A 61 -0.32 -4.11 -11.99
CA ALA A 61 -0.14 -4.47 -10.59
C ALA A 61 -1.49 -4.80 -9.96
N VAL A 62 -1.50 -5.82 -9.12
CA VAL A 62 -2.65 -6.15 -8.27
C VAL A 62 -2.21 -6.01 -6.83
N MET A 63 -2.93 -5.20 -6.09
CA MET A 63 -2.68 -4.97 -4.66
C MET A 63 -3.96 -5.20 -3.86
N ALA A 64 -3.79 -5.55 -2.61
CA ALA A 64 -4.89 -5.69 -1.68
C ALA A 64 -4.58 -4.96 -0.37
N ALA A 65 -5.61 -4.57 0.34
CA ALA A 65 -5.49 -4.06 1.69
C ALA A 65 -6.70 -4.51 2.51
N THR A 66 -6.50 -4.72 3.81
CA THR A 66 -7.57 -5.13 4.71
C THR A 66 -7.81 -4.02 5.72
N PRO A 67 -8.92 -3.27 5.61
CA PRO A 67 -9.23 -2.22 6.56
C PRO A 67 -9.56 -2.79 7.94
N ASP A 68 -9.16 -2.08 8.99
CA ASP A 68 -9.55 -2.34 10.36
C ASP A 68 -10.01 -1.03 11.04
N GLU A 69 -10.45 -1.11 12.29
CA GLU A 69 -10.99 0.02 13.03
C GLU A 69 -9.99 1.18 13.17
N SER A 70 -8.67 0.91 13.17
CA SER A 70 -7.64 1.96 13.27
C SER A 70 -7.57 2.85 12.02
N HIS A 71 -8.23 2.46 10.94
CA HIS A 71 -8.33 3.23 9.69
C HIS A 71 -9.60 4.07 9.59
N TYR A 72 -10.40 4.15 10.67
CA TYR A 72 -11.67 4.86 10.64
C TYR A 72 -11.52 6.37 10.70
N ASN A 73 -12.44 7.04 10.04
CA ASN A 73 -12.73 8.47 10.21
C ASN A 73 -13.62 8.70 11.44
N PRO A 74 -13.85 9.97 11.85
CA PRO A 74 -14.67 10.25 13.04
C PRO A 74 -16.17 9.92 12.90
N ILE A 75 -16.64 9.58 11.70
CA ILE A 75 -18.04 9.16 11.48
C ILE A 75 -18.23 7.64 11.45
N GLY A 76 -17.19 6.85 11.77
CA GLY A 76 -17.30 5.42 11.98
C GLY A 76 -17.24 4.57 10.71
N SER A 77 -16.54 5.04 9.69
CA SER A 77 -16.24 4.26 8.49
C SER A 77 -14.77 4.40 8.11
N VAL A 78 -14.28 3.57 7.19
CA VAL A 78 -12.89 3.65 6.73
C VAL A 78 -12.64 5.00 6.09
N HIS A 79 -11.57 5.67 6.53
CA HIS A 79 -11.16 6.97 6.01
C HIS A 79 -10.83 6.88 4.51
N GLY A 80 -11.27 7.88 3.73
CA GLY A 80 -10.97 7.93 2.29
C GLY A 80 -9.48 7.93 1.97
N GLY A 81 -8.64 8.40 2.90
CA GLY A 81 -7.18 8.32 2.78
C GLY A 81 -6.63 6.90 2.72
N PHE A 82 -7.29 5.92 3.34
CA PHE A 82 -6.96 4.51 3.20
C PHE A 82 -7.09 4.05 1.74
N VAL A 83 -8.23 4.33 1.12
CA VAL A 83 -8.49 4.02 -0.29
C VAL A 83 -7.53 4.76 -1.21
N ALA A 84 -7.31 6.06 -0.96
CA ALA A 84 -6.39 6.87 -1.75
C ALA A 84 -4.95 6.34 -1.68
N THR A 85 -4.49 5.89 -0.51
CA THR A 85 -3.16 5.28 -0.35
C THR A 85 -3.03 3.98 -1.15
N LEU A 86 -4.05 3.12 -1.11
CA LEU A 86 -4.06 1.88 -1.91
C LEU A 86 -4.04 2.18 -3.41
N LEU A 87 -4.85 3.14 -3.86
CA LEU A 87 -4.91 3.54 -5.27
C LEU A 87 -3.61 4.19 -5.76
N ASP A 88 -3.00 5.07 -4.96
CA ASP A 88 -1.70 5.66 -5.28
C ASP A 88 -0.64 4.56 -5.43
N SER A 89 -0.61 3.62 -4.49
CA SER A 89 0.35 2.53 -4.49
C SER A 89 0.18 1.61 -5.69
N VAL A 90 -1.03 1.21 -6.04
CA VAL A 90 -1.26 0.29 -7.16
C VAL A 90 -0.96 0.95 -8.51
N CYS A 91 -1.35 2.22 -8.69
CA CYS A 91 -1.01 2.97 -9.91
C CYS A 91 0.51 3.14 -10.05
N GLY A 92 1.17 3.52 -8.96
CA GLY A 92 2.63 3.67 -8.94
C GLY A 92 3.36 2.36 -9.21
N CYS A 93 2.92 1.25 -8.61
CA CYS A 93 3.50 -0.07 -8.88
C CYS A 93 3.30 -0.51 -10.34
N ALA A 94 2.13 -0.24 -10.94
CA ALA A 94 1.93 -0.54 -12.36
C ALA A 94 2.93 0.21 -13.25
N VAL A 95 3.18 1.50 -12.97
CA VAL A 95 4.23 2.28 -13.65
C VAL A 95 5.62 1.70 -13.36
N GLN A 96 5.91 1.40 -12.09
CA GLN A 96 7.19 0.83 -11.67
C GLN A 96 7.57 -0.43 -12.47
N THR A 97 6.60 -1.31 -12.76
CA THR A 97 6.85 -2.54 -13.53
C THR A 97 7.42 -2.30 -14.93
N THR A 98 7.27 -1.10 -15.47
CA THR A 98 7.74 -0.74 -16.82
C THR A 98 9.11 -0.05 -16.82
N LEU A 99 9.67 0.25 -15.65
CA LEU A 99 10.86 1.06 -15.53
C LEU A 99 12.13 0.20 -15.58
N PRO A 100 13.15 0.63 -16.37
CA PRO A 100 14.44 -0.02 -16.36
C PRO A 100 15.20 0.27 -15.06
N ALA A 101 16.25 -0.50 -14.79
CA ALA A 101 17.17 -0.23 -13.68
C ALA A 101 17.70 1.21 -13.74
N GLY A 102 17.84 1.83 -12.58
CA GLY A 102 18.32 3.21 -12.44
C GLY A 102 17.24 4.28 -12.66
N THR A 103 16.01 3.89 -12.96
CA THR A 103 14.89 4.82 -13.16
C THR A 103 13.90 4.71 -12.01
N ALA A 104 13.48 5.85 -11.49
CA ALA A 104 12.45 5.97 -10.45
C ALA A 104 11.30 6.86 -10.95
N TYR A 105 10.17 6.80 -10.24
CA TYR A 105 9.02 7.65 -10.48
C TYR A 105 8.56 8.33 -9.18
N THR A 106 7.68 9.30 -9.32
CA THR A 106 6.91 9.85 -8.21
C THR A 106 5.53 10.27 -8.70
N SER A 107 4.52 10.13 -7.85
CA SER A 107 3.17 10.63 -8.14
C SER A 107 3.16 12.15 -8.11
N LEU A 108 2.52 12.78 -9.10
CA LEU A 108 2.34 14.23 -9.17
C LEU A 108 0.91 14.63 -8.81
N ASP A 109 -0.05 13.79 -9.13
CA ASP A 109 -1.47 14.05 -8.92
C ASP A 109 -2.20 12.73 -8.76
N LEU A 110 -3.25 12.73 -7.94
CA LEU A 110 -4.15 11.60 -7.74
C LEU A 110 -5.58 12.12 -7.61
N SER A 111 -6.46 11.67 -8.49
CA SER A 111 -7.89 11.95 -8.43
C SER A 111 -8.66 10.69 -8.08
N VAL A 112 -9.53 10.75 -7.07
CA VAL A 112 -10.28 9.59 -6.56
C VAL A 112 -11.76 9.90 -6.49
N ASN A 113 -12.58 8.99 -7.01
CA ASN A 113 -14.04 9.02 -6.83
C ASN A 113 -14.45 7.88 -5.88
N PHE A 114 -15.02 8.23 -4.74
CA PHE A 114 -15.51 7.27 -3.74
C PHE A 114 -16.94 6.87 -4.05
N LEU A 115 -17.12 5.69 -4.62
CA LEU A 115 -18.43 5.20 -5.05
C LEU A 115 -19.14 4.39 -3.97
N ARG A 116 -18.37 3.84 -3.01
CA ARG A 116 -18.89 3.00 -1.93
C ARG A 116 -18.04 3.16 -0.67
N GLY A 117 -18.70 3.30 0.47
CA GLY A 117 -18.03 3.30 1.77
C GLY A 117 -17.50 1.91 2.14
N LEU A 118 -16.41 1.89 2.92
CA LEU A 118 -15.82 0.69 3.47
C LEU A 118 -15.92 0.70 5.00
N THR A 119 -16.01 -0.50 5.57
CA THR A 119 -15.91 -0.74 7.02
C THR A 119 -14.95 -1.90 7.26
N SER A 120 -14.65 -2.19 8.54
CA SER A 120 -13.87 -3.37 8.91
C SER A 120 -14.55 -4.67 8.46
N ASP A 121 -15.88 -4.69 8.34
CA ASP A 121 -16.66 -5.85 7.88
C ASP A 121 -16.58 -6.07 6.36
N THR A 122 -16.09 -5.08 5.61
CA THR A 122 -15.88 -5.23 4.18
C THR A 122 -14.86 -6.33 3.88
N GLY A 123 -13.90 -6.54 4.77
CA GLY A 123 -12.83 -7.51 4.58
C GLY A 123 -11.76 -7.01 3.60
N ARG A 124 -11.06 -7.95 3.00
CA ARG A 124 -9.96 -7.67 2.06
C ARG A 124 -10.49 -7.01 0.78
N VAL A 125 -9.96 -5.84 0.45
CA VAL A 125 -10.21 -5.13 -0.83
C VAL A 125 -9.05 -5.34 -1.80
N ILE A 126 -9.39 -5.52 -3.07
CA ILE A 126 -8.42 -5.72 -4.15
C ILE A 126 -8.65 -4.64 -5.21
#